data_b1bf5b116184e0563b82dd83a1ba550c
#
_entry.id   b1bf5b116184e0563b82dd83a1ba550c
#
_cell.length_a   1.000
_cell.length_b   1.000
_cell.length_c   1.000
_cell.angle_alpha   90.00
_cell.angle_beta   90.00
_cell.angle_gamma   90.00
#
_symmetry.space_group_name_H-M   'P 1'
#
loop_
_entity.id
_entity.type
_entity.pdbx_description
1 polymer ?
#
loop_
_entity_poly.entity_id
_entity_poly.type
_entity_poly.pdbx_seq_one_letter_code
_entity_poly.pdbx_strand_id
1 'polypeptide(L)'
;MPFVLPEGLAPEVYPLAWLVGEWRGTGVVDYPGIPQAPFTAHLTVTNDGGPYLAYAATLRLVRGPDEAAADEAAPAAADDAAPVDAAPDDAAPDAAAAAAAPGPVWADELGYWRIPPDRPDDLPANRHPVELLIADPSGHVAVYVGAVGDGRIDLVSDLVARTATGAEVTAGRRLYGLVGGELMWVHELAAFGHPLQPYTSARLTRVDVS
;
A
#
# COMPACT_ATOMS: atom_id res chain seq x y z
N MET A 1 7.82 22.62 -3.02
CA MET A 1 8.35 22.63 -4.40
C MET A 1 7.19 22.79 -5.36
N PRO A 2 7.33 23.49 -6.51
CA PRO A 2 6.28 23.51 -7.51
C PRO A 2 6.04 22.07 -8.01
N PHE A 3 4.78 21.68 -8.14
CA PHE A 3 4.39 20.39 -8.71
C PHE A 3 4.76 20.38 -10.20
N VAL A 4 5.52 19.38 -10.62
CA VAL A 4 5.88 19.15 -12.04
C VAL A 4 5.02 18.00 -12.54
N LEU A 5 4.33 18.24 -13.66
CA LEU A 5 3.52 17.20 -14.31
C LEU A 5 4.44 16.08 -14.81
N PRO A 6 4.16 14.79 -14.50
CA PRO A 6 4.94 13.67 -15.04
C PRO A 6 4.96 13.67 -16.57
N GLU A 7 6.13 13.36 -17.15
CA GLU A 7 6.29 13.27 -18.60
C GLU A 7 5.45 12.12 -19.19
N GLY A 8 4.83 12.35 -20.34
CA GLY A 8 4.02 11.33 -21.03
C GLY A 8 2.68 11.00 -20.38
N LEU A 9 2.26 11.77 -19.37
CA LEU A 9 0.97 11.55 -18.72
C LEU A 9 -0.18 11.93 -19.64
N ALA A 10 -1.17 11.03 -19.81
CA ALA A 10 -2.36 11.30 -20.60
C ALA A 10 -3.24 12.41 -19.95
N PRO A 11 -3.82 13.33 -20.75
CA PRO A 11 -4.62 14.44 -20.21
C PRO A 11 -5.79 14.01 -19.32
N GLU A 12 -6.39 12.88 -19.61
CA GLU A 12 -7.54 12.32 -18.88
C GLU A 12 -7.21 12.10 -17.39
N VAL A 13 -5.97 11.74 -17.08
CA VAL A 13 -5.55 11.45 -15.70
C VAL A 13 -4.80 12.59 -15.01
N TYR A 14 -4.78 13.80 -15.57
CA TYR A 14 -4.18 14.98 -14.94
C TYR A 14 -4.69 15.25 -13.52
N PRO A 15 -5.98 15.04 -13.17
CA PRO A 15 -6.44 15.20 -11.80
C PRO A 15 -5.73 14.28 -10.78
N LEU A 16 -5.13 13.18 -11.25
CA LEU A 16 -4.40 12.18 -10.46
C LEU A 16 -2.89 12.33 -10.54
N ALA A 17 -2.36 13.30 -11.30
CA ALA A 17 -0.94 13.45 -11.56
C ALA A 17 -0.08 13.51 -10.29
N TRP A 18 -0.62 14.08 -9.20
CA TRP A 18 0.05 14.18 -7.92
C TRP A 18 0.28 12.83 -7.20
N LEU A 19 -0.45 11.76 -7.59
CA LEU A 19 -0.23 10.41 -7.09
C LEU A 19 0.96 9.73 -7.74
N VAL A 20 1.30 10.07 -8.99
CA VAL A 20 2.33 9.38 -9.79
C VAL A 20 3.66 9.42 -9.07
N GLY A 21 4.29 8.24 -8.92
CA GLY A 21 5.58 8.06 -8.28
C GLY A 21 5.59 6.86 -7.33
N GLU A 22 6.70 6.74 -6.62
CA GLU A 22 6.92 5.75 -5.57
C GLU A 22 6.76 6.40 -4.20
N TRP A 23 6.06 5.72 -3.31
CA TRP A 23 5.75 6.18 -1.97
C TRP A 23 6.11 5.10 -0.95
N ARG A 24 6.78 5.47 0.14
CA ARG A 24 7.13 4.56 1.23
C ARG A 24 6.82 5.20 2.57
N GLY A 25 6.44 4.39 3.52
CA GLY A 25 6.17 4.87 4.87
C GLY A 25 5.66 3.79 5.79
N THR A 26 4.97 4.22 6.83
CA THR A 26 4.47 3.35 7.89
C THR A 26 2.99 3.59 8.14
N GLY A 27 2.36 2.60 8.74
CA GLY A 27 0.96 2.65 9.11
C GLY A 27 0.62 1.70 10.22
N VAL A 28 -0.66 1.59 10.50
CA VAL A 28 -1.22 0.69 11.49
C VAL A 28 -2.43 -0.03 10.91
N VAL A 29 -2.53 -1.33 11.16
CA VAL A 29 -3.75 -2.10 11.03
C VAL A 29 -4.43 -2.19 12.39
N ASP A 30 -5.74 -1.96 12.41
CA ASP A 30 -6.58 -2.04 13.62
C ASP A 30 -8.00 -2.40 13.19
N TYR A 31 -8.50 -3.58 13.60
CA TYR A 31 -9.84 -4.03 13.24
C TYR A 31 -10.37 -5.01 14.28
N PRO A 32 -11.68 -5.07 14.55
CA PRO A 32 -12.25 -6.02 15.50
C PRO A 32 -11.85 -7.47 15.20
N GLY A 33 -11.30 -8.16 16.19
CA GLY A 33 -10.80 -9.52 16.04
C GLY A 33 -9.39 -9.63 15.43
N ILE A 34 -8.77 -8.52 15.03
CA ILE A 34 -7.40 -8.45 14.54
C ILE A 34 -6.59 -7.61 15.53
N PRO A 35 -5.49 -8.15 16.11
CA PRO A 35 -4.62 -7.35 16.96
C PRO A 35 -4.06 -6.14 16.22
N GLN A 36 -4.05 -4.98 16.89
CA GLN A 36 -3.40 -3.80 16.32
C GLN A 36 -1.91 -4.08 16.08
N ALA A 37 -1.45 -3.78 14.87
CA ALA A 37 -0.06 -4.00 14.49
C ALA A 37 0.46 -2.90 13.55
N PRO A 38 1.72 -2.47 13.72
CA PRO A 38 2.36 -1.56 12.78
C PRO A 38 2.75 -2.29 11.50
N PHE A 39 2.76 -1.56 10.36
CA PHE A 39 3.25 -2.06 9.09
C PHE A 39 4.12 -1.03 8.36
N THR A 40 4.97 -1.50 7.47
CA THR A 40 5.57 -0.69 6.42
C THR A 40 4.74 -0.81 5.15
N ALA A 41 4.63 0.29 4.41
CA ALA A 41 3.91 0.35 3.14
C ALA A 41 4.83 0.80 2.02
N HIS A 42 4.70 0.14 0.88
CA HIS A 42 5.29 0.52 -0.39
C HIS A 42 4.18 0.61 -1.43
N LEU A 43 4.03 1.77 -2.04
CA LEU A 43 3.00 2.05 -3.03
C LEU A 43 3.66 2.65 -4.27
N THR A 44 3.30 2.15 -5.44
CA THR A 44 3.72 2.69 -6.73
C THR A 44 2.52 3.05 -7.58
N VAL A 45 2.59 4.23 -8.21
CA VAL A 45 1.61 4.68 -9.19
C VAL A 45 2.38 5.13 -10.42
N THR A 46 2.16 4.44 -11.54
CA THR A 46 2.90 4.66 -12.78
C THR A 46 1.97 4.97 -13.94
N ASN A 47 2.50 5.64 -14.98
CA ASN A 47 1.82 5.87 -16.24
C ASN A 47 2.64 5.25 -17.39
N ASP A 48 1.94 4.82 -18.43
CA ASP A 48 2.52 4.33 -19.70
C ASP A 48 2.03 5.13 -20.91
N GLY A 49 1.40 6.29 -20.65
CA GLY A 49 0.79 7.15 -21.65
C GLY A 49 -0.68 6.82 -21.97
N GLY A 50 -1.24 5.77 -21.36
CA GLY A 50 -2.66 5.44 -21.45
C GLY A 50 -3.55 6.33 -20.55
N PRO A 51 -4.89 6.32 -20.78
CA PRO A 51 -5.86 7.12 -20.00
C PRO A 51 -6.15 6.53 -18.61
N TYR A 52 -5.14 5.97 -17.96
CA TYR A 52 -5.18 5.36 -16.64
C TYR A 52 -3.80 5.44 -15.97
N LEU A 53 -3.76 5.20 -14.66
CA LEU A 53 -2.52 4.97 -13.92
C LEU A 53 -2.52 3.54 -13.38
N ALA A 54 -1.41 2.83 -13.52
CA ALA A 54 -1.22 1.55 -12.87
C ALA A 54 -0.88 1.77 -11.39
N TYR A 55 -1.41 0.89 -10.54
CA TYR A 55 -1.31 0.95 -9.08
C TYR A 55 -0.81 -0.38 -8.54
N ALA A 56 0.15 -0.33 -7.63
CA ALA A 56 0.56 -1.46 -6.83
C ALA A 56 0.85 -1.01 -5.39
N ALA A 57 0.43 -1.79 -4.40
CA ALA A 57 0.70 -1.52 -3.00
C ALA A 57 0.99 -2.81 -2.23
N THR A 58 2.06 -2.82 -1.47
CA THR A 58 2.41 -3.92 -0.57
C THR A 58 2.55 -3.39 0.85
N LEU A 59 1.84 -4.01 1.79
CA LEU A 59 1.93 -3.76 3.22
C LEU A 59 2.60 -4.96 3.88
N ARG A 60 3.59 -4.69 4.76
CA ARG A 60 4.28 -5.72 5.53
C ARG A 60 4.23 -5.39 7.01
N LEU A 61 3.83 -6.34 7.82
CA LEU A 61 3.86 -6.17 9.28
C LEU A 61 5.30 -5.93 9.74
N VAL A 62 5.45 -5.06 10.72
CA VAL A 62 6.74 -4.86 11.40
C VAL A 62 6.89 -5.99 12.42
N ARG A 63 7.96 -6.77 12.32
CA ARG A 63 8.27 -7.81 13.30
C ARG A 63 8.68 -7.18 14.63
N GLY A 64 8.12 -7.70 15.72
CA GLY A 64 8.61 -7.38 17.05
C GLY A 64 10.03 -7.93 17.28
N PRO A 65 10.80 -7.36 18.23
CA PRO A 65 12.15 -7.84 18.53
C PRO A 65 12.18 -9.33 18.91
N ASP A 66 11.14 -9.85 19.56
CA ASP A 66 11.05 -11.26 19.97
C ASP A 66 10.78 -12.22 18.79
N GLU A 67 10.07 -11.78 17.74
CA GLU A 67 9.82 -12.58 16.54
C GLU A 67 11.05 -12.62 15.59
N ALA A 68 11.85 -11.56 15.57
CA ALA A 68 13.11 -11.53 14.84
C ALA A 68 14.13 -12.52 15.41
N ALA A 69 14.18 -12.66 16.75
CA ALA A 69 15.05 -13.61 17.44
C ALA A 69 14.64 -15.09 17.25
N ALA A 70 13.35 -15.36 17.04
CA ALA A 70 12.85 -16.73 16.83
C ALA A 70 13.20 -17.28 15.44
N ASP A 71 13.29 -16.42 14.41
CA ASP A 71 13.64 -16.84 13.05
C ASP A 71 15.15 -17.09 12.88
N GLU A 72 15.99 -16.40 13.68
CA GLU A 72 17.43 -16.61 13.75
C GLU A 72 17.81 -17.89 14.52
N ALA A 73 16.89 -18.40 15.36
CA ALA A 73 17.04 -19.62 16.15
C ALA A 73 16.53 -20.89 15.45
N ALA A 74 15.95 -20.81 14.25
CA ALA A 74 15.54 -21.97 13.47
C ALA A 74 16.79 -22.73 12.96
N PRO A 75 16.99 -24.02 13.30
CA PRO A 75 18.19 -24.75 12.91
C PRO A 75 18.22 -24.91 11.38
N ALA A 76 19.27 -24.37 10.75
CA ALA A 76 19.64 -24.75 9.39
C ALA A 76 19.80 -26.28 9.36
N ALA A 77 19.12 -26.95 8.42
CA ALA A 77 19.26 -28.40 8.21
C ALA A 77 20.75 -28.74 8.05
N ALA A 78 21.21 -29.59 8.94
CA ALA A 78 22.58 -30.01 8.99
C ALA A 78 22.96 -30.76 7.68
N ASP A 79 23.90 -30.21 6.93
CA ASP A 79 24.69 -30.96 5.98
C ASP A 79 26.08 -31.13 6.60
N ASP A 80 26.49 -32.39 6.68
CA ASP A 80 27.61 -32.92 7.45
C ASP A 80 28.93 -32.66 6.70
N ALA A 81 29.76 -31.71 7.17
CA ALA A 81 31.17 -31.63 6.76
C ALA A 81 32.06 -31.12 7.90
N ALA A 82 33.05 -31.92 8.25
CA ALA A 82 33.99 -31.80 9.35
C ALA A 82 34.93 -30.56 9.27
N PRO A 83 35.60 -30.19 10.38
CA PRO A 83 36.20 -28.89 10.63
C PRO A 83 37.61 -28.73 10.03
N VAL A 84 37.91 -27.51 9.62
CA VAL A 84 39.31 -27.06 9.42
C VAL A 84 39.57 -25.82 10.32
N ASP A 85 40.62 -25.98 11.12
CA ASP A 85 41.27 -25.03 12.01
C ASP A 85 41.66 -23.71 11.28
N ALA A 86 41.31 -22.55 11.83
CA ALA A 86 42.03 -21.31 11.60
C ALA A 86 41.83 -20.33 12.77
N ALA A 87 42.91 -19.80 13.27
CA ALA A 87 43.07 -18.90 14.43
C ALA A 87 42.49 -17.49 14.22
N PRO A 88 42.33 -16.72 15.31
CA PRO A 88 41.54 -15.48 15.33
C PRO A 88 42.34 -14.28 14.78
N ASP A 89 41.69 -13.49 13.96
CA ASP A 89 42.18 -12.15 13.59
C ASP A 89 41.22 -11.08 14.14
N ASP A 90 41.80 -10.19 14.92
CA ASP A 90 41.16 -9.05 15.60
C ASP A 90 40.70 -8.02 14.56
N ALA A 91 39.41 -7.97 14.26
CA ALA A 91 38.79 -6.85 13.58
C ALA A 91 37.54 -6.40 14.33
N ALA A 92 37.55 -5.16 14.81
CA ALA A 92 36.43 -4.50 15.45
C ALA A 92 35.15 -4.58 14.58
N PRO A 93 33.96 -4.78 15.19
CA PRO A 93 32.73 -4.87 14.43
C PRO A 93 32.35 -3.49 13.92
N ASP A 94 32.49 -3.29 12.62
CA ASP A 94 31.82 -2.21 11.91
C ASP A 94 30.30 -2.55 11.95
N ALA A 95 29.56 -1.73 12.71
CA ALA A 95 28.12 -1.92 12.90
C ALA A 95 27.38 -1.49 11.63
N ALA A 96 27.49 -2.31 10.59
CA ALA A 96 26.50 -2.33 9.51
C ALA A 96 25.21 -2.87 10.13
N ALA A 97 24.24 -1.98 10.37
CA ALA A 97 22.89 -2.35 10.73
C ALA A 97 22.37 -3.34 9.69
N ALA A 98 22.39 -4.63 10.03
CA ALA A 98 21.77 -5.69 9.26
C ALA A 98 20.30 -5.26 9.08
N ALA A 99 19.90 -4.92 7.86
CA ALA A 99 18.53 -4.59 7.55
C ALA A 99 17.69 -5.82 7.94
N ALA A 100 16.88 -5.67 8.99
CA ALA A 100 16.03 -6.74 9.47
C ALA A 100 15.22 -7.29 8.28
N ALA A 101 15.13 -8.63 8.16
CA ALA A 101 14.39 -9.27 7.09
C ALA A 101 12.96 -8.69 7.03
N PRO A 102 12.43 -8.43 5.82
CA PRO A 102 11.12 -7.82 5.69
C PRO A 102 10.07 -8.71 6.37
N GLY A 103 9.19 -8.10 7.16
CA GLY A 103 8.10 -8.80 7.83
C GLY A 103 7.12 -9.46 6.86
N PRO A 104 6.19 -10.31 7.37
CA PRO A 104 5.21 -10.99 6.53
C PRO A 104 4.34 -9.99 5.76
N VAL A 105 3.95 -10.36 4.54
CA VAL A 105 3.01 -9.57 3.74
C VAL A 105 1.66 -9.62 4.43
N TRP A 106 1.10 -8.45 4.75
CA TRP A 106 -0.24 -8.30 5.27
C TRP A 106 -1.26 -8.11 4.17
N ALA A 107 -0.94 -7.26 3.21
CA ALA A 107 -1.77 -7.01 2.04
C ALA A 107 -0.88 -6.74 0.82
N ASP A 108 -1.35 -7.17 -0.33
CA ASP A 108 -0.75 -6.90 -1.64
C ASP A 108 -1.87 -6.60 -2.63
N GLU A 109 -1.77 -5.47 -3.33
CA GLU A 109 -2.84 -4.96 -4.18
C GLU A 109 -2.26 -4.55 -5.53
N LEU A 110 -2.97 -4.92 -6.60
CA LEU A 110 -2.69 -4.45 -7.96
C LEU A 110 -3.96 -3.84 -8.54
N GLY A 111 -3.82 -2.79 -9.35
CA GLY A 111 -5.01 -2.17 -9.93
C GLY A 111 -4.76 -0.99 -10.84
N TYR A 112 -5.83 -0.25 -11.11
CA TYR A 112 -5.82 0.89 -12.03
C TYR A 112 -6.67 2.03 -11.49
N TRP A 113 -6.12 3.23 -11.57
CA TRP A 113 -6.85 4.48 -11.42
C TRP A 113 -7.34 4.98 -12.77
N ARG A 114 -8.59 5.43 -12.83
CA ARG A 114 -9.21 5.98 -14.03
C ARG A 114 -10.03 7.22 -13.72
N ILE A 115 -10.12 8.11 -14.69
CA ILE A 115 -11.09 9.20 -14.70
C ILE A 115 -12.14 8.84 -15.74
N PRO A 116 -13.39 8.52 -15.34
CA PRO A 116 -14.44 8.22 -16.30
C PRO A 116 -14.79 9.48 -17.12
N PRO A 117 -15.21 9.32 -18.40
CA PRO A 117 -15.53 10.45 -19.28
C PRO A 117 -16.78 11.21 -18.81
N ASP A 118 -17.72 10.49 -18.22
CA ASP A 118 -18.99 11.08 -17.78
C ASP A 118 -18.83 11.70 -16.39
N ARG A 119 -19.20 12.97 -16.31
CA ARG A 119 -19.16 13.72 -15.04
C ARG A 119 -20.56 13.82 -14.47
N PRO A 120 -20.82 13.40 -13.21
CA PRO A 120 -22.08 13.65 -12.53
C PRO A 120 -22.41 15.14 -12.42
N ASP A 121 -23.66 15.52 -12.66
CA ASP A 121 -24.11 16.92 -12.65
C ASP A 121 -23.99 17.58 -11.26
N ASP A 122 -24.11 16.81 -10.20
CA ASP A 122 -24.04 17.23 -8.80
C ASP A 122 -22.61 17.31 -8.25
N LEU A 123 -21.60 16.89 -9.03
CA LEU A 123 -20.21 16.95 -8.60
C LEU A 123 -19.70 18.39 -8.61
N PRO A 124 -19.08 18.91 -7.51
CA PRO A 124 -18.51 20.26 -7.46
C PRO A 124 -17.49 20.52 -8.57
N ALA A 125 -17.48 21.73 -9.14
CA ALA A 125 -16.68 22.07 -10.33
C ALA A 125 -15.16 21.85 -10.18
N ASN A 126 -14.63 21.92 -8.95
CA ASN A 126 -13.22 21.68 -8.61
C ASN A 126 -12.90 20.20 -8.33
N ARG A 127 -13.85 19.28 -8.55
CA ARG A 127 -13.62 17.83 -8.37
C ARG A 127 -13.89 17.10 -9.67
N HIS A 128 -13.21 15.97 -9.86
CA HIS A 128 -13.38 15.04 -10.98
C HIS A 128 -13.88 13.70 -10.46
N PRO A 129 -14.76 13.00 -11.20
CA PRO A 129 -15.09 11.63 -10.86
C PRO A 129 -13.82 10.77 -10.96
N VAL A 130 -13.71 9.73 -10.15
CA VAL A 130 -12.57 8.82 -10.16
C VAL A 130 -13.01 7.41 -9.87
N GLU A 131 -12.37 6.46 -10.52
CA GLU A 131 -12.53 5.02 -10.31
C GLU A 131 -11.19 4.43 -9.91
N LEU A 132 -11.23 3.44 -9.00
CA LEU A 132 -10.10 2.61 -8.65
C LEU A 132 -10.52 1.14 -8.69
N LEU A 133 -9.87 0.37 -9.56
CA LEU A 133 -10.07 -1.07 -9.67
C LEU A 133 -8.92 -1.76 -8.97
N ILE A 134 -9.20 -2.71 -8.05
CA ILE A 134 -8.19 -3.43 -7.28
C ILE A 134 -8.45 -4.93 -7.36
N ALA A 135 -7.39 -5.69 -7.47
CA ALA A 135 -7.36 -7.12 -7.20
C ALA A 135 -6.28 -7.41 -6.16
N ASP A 136 -6.55 -8.37 -5.26
CA ASP A 136 -5.63 -8.81 -4.23
C ASP A 136 -5.49 -10.34 -4.17
N PRO A 137 -4.34 -10.89 -3.72
CA PRO A 137 -4.12 -12.33 -3.66
C PRO A 137 -4.91 -13.03 -2.56
N SER A 138 -5.58 -12.30 -1.66
CA SER A 138 -6.50 -12.87 -0.67
C SER A 138 -7.85 -13.27 -1.27
N GLY A 139 -8.01 -13.01 -2.57
CA GLY A 139 -9.13 -13.47 -3.38
C GLY A 139 -10.25 -12.46 -3.56
N HIS A 140 -9.95 -11.16 -3.51
CA HIS A 140 -10.92 -10.10 -3.77
C HIS A 140 -10.63 -9.35 -5.06
N VAL A 141 -11.71 -8.89 -5.69
CA VAL A 141 -11.70 -7.86 -6.73
C VAL A 141 -12.71 -6.79 -6.32
N ALA A 142 -12.27 -5.54 -6.29
CA ALA A 142 -13.11 -4.41 -5.88
C ALA A 142 -13.09 -3.29 -6.91
N VAL A 143 -14.23 -2.67 -7.12
CA VAL A 143 -14.40 -1.42 -7.85
C VAL A 143 -14.80 -0.35 -6.85
N TYR A 144 -14.00 0.70 -6.79
CA TYR A 144 -14.27 1.89 -6.00
C TYR A 144 -14.61 3.04 -6.93
N VAL A 145 -15.59 3.83 -6.53
CA VAL A 145 -16.00 5.05 -7.24
C VAL A 145 -15.99 6.24 -6.28
N GLY A 146 -15.75 7.43 -6.81
CA GLY A 146 -15.73 8.61 -5.98
C GLY A 146 -15.26 9.86 -6.68
N ALA A 147 -14.54 10.72 -5.97
CA ALA A 147 -14.12 12.00 -6.51
C ALA A 147 -12.71 12.40 -6.06
N VAL A 148 -11.97 13.02 -6.99
CA VAL A 148 -10.65 13.61 -6.75
C VAL A 148 -10.70 15.14 -6.95
N GLY A 149 -10.02 15.88 -6.10
CA GLY A 149 -9.82 17.33 -6.22
C GLY A 149 -9.10 17.88 -5.00
N ASP A 150 -8.40 18.99 -5.17
CA ASP A 150 -7.68 19.68 -4.09
C ASP A 150 -6.71 18.77 -3.30
N GLY A 151 -6.00 17.88 -4.01
CA GLY A 151 -5.07 16.94 -3.38
C GLY A 151 -5.74 15.86 -2.51
N ARG A 152 -7.02 15.59 -2.70
CA ARG A 152 -7.79 14.62 -1.94
C ARG A 152 -8.59 13.72 -2.87
N ILE A 153 -8.69 12.43 -2.51
CA ILE A 153 -9.55 11.43 -3.14
C ILE A 153 -10.41 10.79 -2.07
N ASP A 154 -11.73 10.77 -2.29
CA ASP A 154 -12.71 10.05 -1.50
C ASP A 154 -13.34 8.97 -2.37
N LEU A 155 -13.32 7.71 -1.91
CA LEU A 155 -13.82 6.54 -2.63
C LEU A 155 -14.72 5.68 -1.73
N VAL A 156 -15.76 5.13 -2.32
CA VAL A 156 -16.57 4.06 -1.73
C VAL A 156 -16.61 2.88 -2.68
N SER A 157 -16.70 1.67 -2.16
CA SER A 157 -16.85 0.49 -3.01
C SER A 157 -18.23 0.48 -3.67
N ASP A 158 -18.24 0.34 -4.99
CA ASP A 158 -19.45 0.05 -5.78
C ASP A 158 -19.68 -1.46 -5.87
N LEU A 159 -18.58 -2.21 -6.02
CA LEU A 159 -18.57 -3.67 -6.07
C LEU A 159 -17.42 -4.23 -5.25
N VAL A 160 -17.71 -5.28 -4.46
CA VAL A 160 -16.68 -6.17 -3.89
C VAL A 160 -17.07 -7.60 -4.27
N ALA A 161 -16.25 -8.23 -5.10
CA ALA A 161 -16.38 -9.65 -5.45
C ALA A 161 -15.28 -10.45 -4.76
N ARG A 162 -15.58 -11.70 -4.39
CA ARG A 162 -14.59 -12.59 -3.76
C ARG A 162 -14.67 -14.02 -4.29
N THR A 163 -13.56 -14.72 -4.18
CA THR A 163 -13.52 -16.17 -4.39
C THR A 163 -14.22 -16.89 -3.22
N ALA A 164 -14.48 -18.18 -3.38
CA ALA A 164 -15.08 -18.98 -2.31
C ALA A 164 -14.23 -19.04 -1.02
N THR A 165 -12.93 -18.82 -1.12
CA THR A 165 -11.97 -18.82 0.00
C THR A 165 -11.64 -17.43 0.51
N GLY A 166 -12.03 -16.37 -0.22
CA GLY A 166 -11.82 -14.99 0.21
C GLY A 166 -12.64 -14.64 1.44
N ALA A 167 -12.13 -13.81 2.32
CA ALA A 167 -12.82 -13.33 3.50
C ALA A 167 -14.12 -12.59 3.15
N GLU A 168 -15.07 -12.56 4.07
CA GLU A 168 -16.31 -11.81 3.86
C GLU A 168 -16.08 -10.31 4.06
N VAL A 169 -15.91 -9.59 2.94
CA VAL A 169 -15.86 -8.13 2.88
C VAL A 169 -17.07 -7.66 2.08
N THR A 170 -17.91 -6.82 2.67
CA THR A 170 -19.18 -6.37 2.07
C THR A 170 -19.12 -4.94 1.54
N ALA A 171 -18.24 -4.10 2.11
CA ALA A 171 -18.01 -2.74 1.65
C ALA A 171 -16.62 -2.24 2.06
N GLY A 172 -16.14 -1.22 1.37
CA GLY A 172 -14.93 -0.49 1.71
C GLY A 172 -15.05 0.99 1.39
N ARG A 173 -14.27 1.80 2.10
CA ARG A 173 -14.08 3.22 1.81
C ARG A 173 -12.59 3.52 1.86
N ARG A 174 -12.11 4.33 0.92
CA ARG A 174 -10.72 4.75 0.88
C ARG A 174 -10.61 6.28 0.79
N LEU A 175 -9.74 6.82 1.60
CA LEU A 175 -9.40 8.23 1.60
C LEU A 175 -7.91 8.38 1.35
N TYR A 176 -7.55 9.20 0.38
CA TYR A 176 -6.17 9.61 0.13
C TYR A 176 -6.09 11.13 0.19
N GLY A 177 -5.02 11.67 0.78
CA GLY A 177 -4.81 13.10 0.88
C GLY A 177 -3.33 13.47 0.84
N LEU A 178 -2.98 14.50 0.07
CA LEU A 178 -1.62 15.05 0.05
C LEU A 178 -1.53 16.18 1.07
N VAL A 179 -0.84 15.96 2.18
CA VAL A 179 -0.70 16.91 3.29
C VAL A 179 0.78 17.18 3.54
N GLY A 180 1.21 18.42 3.32
CA GLY A 180 2.62 18.80 3.53
C GLY A 180 3.62 18.07 2.63
N GLY A 181 3.18 17.52 1.49
CA GLY A 181 4.00 16.71 0.59
C GLY A 181 4.00 15.21 0.91
N GLU A 182 3.35 14.80 1.97
CA GLU A 182 3.18 13.39 2.35
C GLU A 182 1.80 12.88 1.91
N LEU A 183 1.74 11.63 1.48
CA LEU A 183 0.50 10.93 1.16
C LEU A 183 -0.07 10.31 2.44
N MET A 184 -1.22 10.79 2.85
CA MET A 184 -2.02 10.22 3.92
C MET A 184 -3.07 9.28 3.33
N TRP A 185 -3.22 8.12 3.92
CA TRP A 185 -4.17 7.11 3.46
C TRP A 185 -4.94 6.51 4.63
N VAL A 186 -6.25 6.33 4.43
CA VAL A 186 -7.14 5.58 5.34
C VAL A 186 -7.98 4.61 4.51
N HIS A 187 -8.10 3.38 4.99
CA HIS A 187 -9.00 2.36 4.46
C HIS A 187 -9.94 1.91 5.57
N GLU A 188 -11.23 2.00 5.31
CA GLU A 188 -12.30 1.49 6.17
C GLU A 188 -12.91 0.26 5.49
N LEU A 189 -13.26 -0.76 6.29
CA LEU A 189 -13.89 -1.99 5.82
C LEU A 189 -15.18 -2.30 6.60
N ALA A 190 -16.15 -2.87 5.91
CA ALA A 190 -17.24 -3.66 6.49
C ALA A 190 -16.94 -5.13 6.19
N ALA A 191 -16.52 -5.89 7.20
CA ALA A 191 -16.08 -7.28 7.05
C ALA A 191 -16.39 -8.10 8.31
N PHE A 192 -16.45 -9.41 8.18
CA PHE A 192 -16.66 -10.35 9.30
C PHE A 192 -17.90 -10.03 10.16
N GLY A 193 -18.97 -9.51 9.53
CA GLY A 193 -20.20 -9.10 10.22
C GLY A 193 -20.13 -7.74 10.93
N HIS A 194 -19.00 -7.03 10.86
CA HIS A 194 -18.86 -5.68 11.40
C HIS A 194 -19.27 -4.61 10.36
N PRO A 195 -19.86 -3.49 10.81
CA PRO A 195 -20.15 -2.36 9.94
C PRO A 195 -18.86 -1.67 9.47
N LEU A 196 -19.00 -0.75 8.51
CA LEU A 196 -17.89 0.04 7.98
C LEU A 196 -17.19 0.81 9.11
N GLN A 197 -15.90 0.56 9.27
CA GLN A 197 -15.05 1.15 10.30
C GLN A 197 -13.57 1.14 9.90
N PRO A 198 -12.71 1.92 10.56
CA PRO A 198 -11.28 1.95 10.27
C PRO A 198 -10.65 0.55 10.28
N TYR A 199 -9.79 0.31 9.28
CA TYR A 199 -9.04 -0.93 9.12
C TYR A 199 -7.55 -0.67 9.03
N THR A 200 -7.10 0.19 8.09
CA THR A 200 -5.70 0.58 7.98
C THR A 200 -5.58 2.08 7.78
N SER A 201 -4.50 2.64 8.31
CA SER A 201 -4.10 4.01 8.02
C SER A 201 -2.59 4.09 7.85
N ALA A 202 -2.12 4.96 6.95
CA ALA A 202 -0.69 5.13 6.68
C ALA A 202 -0.33 6.57 6.36
N ARG A 203 0.95 6.88 6.58
CA ARG A 203 1.62 8.10 6.12
C ARG A 203 2.83 7.68 5.29
N LEU A 204 2.91 8.19 4.07
CA LEU A 204 3.94 7.83 3.10
C LEU A 204 4.64 9.08 2.59
N THR A 205 5.96 9.01 2.47
CA THR A 205 6.78 10.01 1.80
C THR A 205 7.09 9.57 0.38
N ARG A 206 7.21 10.53 -0.53
CA ARG A 206 7.63 10.25 -1.90
C ARG A 206 9.10 9.83 -1.90
N VAL A 207 9.41 8.77 -2.64
CA VAL A 207 10.80 8.38 -2.90
C VAL A 207 11.32 9.23 -4.06
N ASP A 208 12.37 10.00 -3.81
CA ASP A 208 13.04 10.75 -4.87
C ASP A 208 13.78 9.77 -5.78
N VAL A 209 13.43 9.76 -7.06
CA VAL A 209 14.17 9.00 -8.09
C VAL A 209 15.45 9.79 -8.38
N SER A 210 16.57 9.26 -7.92
CA SER A 210 17.92 9.82 -8.18
C SER A 210 18.33 9.59 -9.63
#